data_555b03a401ca077da80b1b37bed8a03b
#
_entry.id   555b03a401ca077da80b1b37bed8a03b
#
_cell.length_a   1.000
_cell.length_b   1.000
_cell.length_c   1.000
_cell.angle_alpha   90.00
_cell.angle_beta   90.00
_cell.angle_gamma   90.00
#
_symmetry.space_group_name_H-M   'P 1'
#
loop_
_entity.id
_entity.type
_entity.pdbx_description
1 polymer ?
#
loop_
_entity_poly.entity_id
_entity_poly.type
_entity_poly.pdbx_seq_one_letter_code
_entity_poly.pdbx_strand_id
1 'polypeptide(L)'
;MSVESCEKRLVMKHGLCVVGNGGMGDWHVRRAKDGGVVDVIAVHDIKEERNIFAEEKRGVKAYRTFEEVLADKSIDLVTIATPNDVHESLAIACMAAGKHVISEKPVTMSVASLERMIAASEKYGVKFSVHQNRRWDADYLVIKRLFEGGEIGEILNVESRVHGSRGVPGDWRGLKQYGGGMLYDWGVHMIDQILMLFADKKLTKVFCELDHITTNEVDDGLKLTMWFENGARAHVEIGTYNFISLPRFYIQGKHGTALIPDWGKPCLVTECFGWEEQNVTPIQAAAGLTKTMAPRNEVTTKSYEIALPESDPHDYYRNFCAAIDGKEEQIVTHKQMLRVMRVIEAAFESDEKKQVIAFEE
;
A
#
# COMPACT_ATOMS: atom_id res chain seq x y z
N MET A 1 18.74 52.84 -3.84
CA MET A 1 17.68 51.96 -4.42
C MET A 1 18.39 50.76 -5.01
N SER A 2 18.53 49.71 -4.24
CA SER A 2 19.11 48.45 -4.65
C SER A 2 17.97 47.52 -5.02
N VAL A 3 17.88 47.17 -6.29
CA VAL A 3 16.98 46.14 -6.82
C VAL A 3 17.59 44.80 -6.42
N GLU A 4 17.08 44.19 -5.38
CA GLU A 4 17.36 42.78 -5.09
C GLU A 4 16.74 41.94 -6.19
N SER A 5 17.58 41.45 -7.07
CA SER A 5 17.24 40.39 -8.03
C SER A 5 17.00 39.12 -7.23
N CYS A 6 15.74 38.80 -6.97
CA CYS A 6 15.32 37.47 -6.51
C CYS A 6 15.58 36.48 -7.66
N GLU A 7 16.80 35.96 -7.74
CA GLU A 7 17.10 34.78 -8.55
C GLU A 7 16.28 33.61 -7.98
N LYS A 8 15.12 33.33 -8.58
CA LYS A 8 14.47 32.04 -8.47
C LYS A 8 15.47 31.01 -9.00
N ARG A 9 16.24 30.37 -8.10
CA ARG A 9 16.95 29.14 -8.43
C ARG A 9 15.89 28.20 -9.01
N LEU A 10 15.96 27.96 -10.31
CA LEU A 10 15.24 26.86 -10.93
C LEU A 10 15.70 25.59 -10.20
N VAL A 11 14.86 25.07 -9.31
CA VAL A 11 15.08 23.73 -8.75
C VAL A 11 14.95 22.79 -9.92
N MET A 12 16.07 22.23 -10.39
CA MET A 12 16.05 21.24 -11.46
C MET A 12 15.25 20.03 -10.94
N LYS A 13 14.20 19.68 -11.63
CA LYS A 13 13.41 18.51 -11.33
C LYS A 13 14.14 17.26 -11.80
N HIS A 14 13.91 16.14 -11.11
CA HIS A 14 14.42 14.85 -11.55
C HIS A 14 13.80 14.45 -12.89
N GLY A 15 14.64 13.94 -13.79
CA GLY A 15 14.22 13.44 -15.10
C GLY A 15 13.70 12.01 -14.99
N LEU A 16 12.39 11.84 -15.12
CA LEU A 16 11.72 10.55 -14.98
C LEU A 16 11.61 9.81 -16.31
N CYS A 17 11.95 8.53 -16.30
CA CYS A 17 11.50 7.56 -17.30
C CYS A 17 10.58 6.53 -16.67
N VAL A 18 9.48 6.20 -17.35
CA VAL A 18 8.58 5.11 -16.95
C VAL A 18 8.85 3.88 -17.81
N VAL A 19 9.27 2.78 -17.20
CA VAL A 19 9.51 1.48 -17.84
C VAL A 19 8.31 0.57 -17.60
N GLY A 20 7.67 0.14 -18.69
CA GLY A 20 6.36 -0.49 -18.68
C GLY A 20 5.23 0.54 -18.80
N ASN A 21 4.77 0.81 -20.04
CA ASN A 21 3.73 1.81 -20.32
C ASN A 21 2.36 1.14 -20.53
N GLY A 22 2.00 0.21 -19.62
CA GLY A 22 0.65 -0.33 -19.50
C GLY A 22 -0.27 0.62 -18.73
N GLY A 23 -1.36 0.08 -18.13
CA GLY A 23 -2.32 0.92 -17.38
C GLY A 23 -1.69 1.73 -16.25
N MET A 24 -0.84 1.08 -15.41
CA MET A 24 -0.13 1.77 -14.32
C MET A 24 0.97 2.71 -14.84
N GLY A 25 1.73 2.29 -15.85
CA GLY A 25 2.75 3.17 -16.44
C GLY A 25 2.16 4.45 -17.00
N ASP A 26 1.07 4.36 -17.77
CA ASP A 26 0.33 5.55 -18.26
C ASP A 26 -0.23 6.39 -17.10
N TRP A 27 -0.68 5.76 -16.03
CA TRP A 27 -1.11 6.47 -14.83
C TRP A 27 0.04 7.29 -14.22
N HIS A 28 1.25 6.70 -14.09
CA HIS A 28 2.44 7.41 -13.61
C HIS A 28 2.81 8.59 -14.51
N VAL A 29 2.82 8.38 -15.83
CA VAL A 29 3.10 9.45 -16.80
C VAL A 29 2.14 10.63 -16.62
N ARG A 30 0.83 10.36 -16.55
CA ARG A 30 -0.19 11.43 -16.39
C ARG A 30 -0.01 12.15 -15.04
N ARG A 31 0.10 11.39 -13.94
CA ARG A 31 0.24 11.98 -12.61
C ARG A 31 1.53 12.78 -12.45
N ALA A 32 2.64 12.28 -12.97
CA ALA A 32 3.90 13.01 -12.94
C ALA A 32 3.82 14.35 -13.71
N LYS A 33 3.16 14.36 -14.86
CA LYS A 33 2.92 15.61 -15.64
C LYS A 33 1.99 16.56 -14.89
N ASP A 34 0.87 16.07 -14.34
CA ASP A 34 -0.11 16.90 -13.63
C ASP A 34 0.48 17.49 -12.33
N GLY A 35 1.22 16.71 -11.58
CA GLY A 35 1.80 17.12 -10.30
C GLY A 35 3.01 18.03 -10.41
N GLY A 36 3.68 18.03 -11.57
CA GLY A 36 4.85 18.85 -11.81
C GLY A 36 6.02 18.65 -10.81
N VAL A 37 6.07 17.49 -10.14
CA VAL A 37 7.13 17.16 -9.17
C VAL A 37 8.40 16.70 -9.88
N VAL A 38 8.25 15.99 -10.99
CA VAL A 38 9.34 15.46 -11.84
C VAL A 38 9.10 15.88 -13.29
N ASP A 39 10.14 15.84 -14.11
CA ASP A 39 10.03 16.04 -15.55
C ASP A 39 10.00 14.67 -16.24
N VAL A 40 8.87 14.36 -16.88
CA VAL A 40 8.73 13.10 -17.63
C VAL A 40 9.51 13.22 -18.94
N ILE A 41 10.70 12.59 -18.97
CA ILE A 41 11.62 12.61 -20.12
C ILE A 41 11.18 11.61 -21.19
N ALA A 42 10.86 10.37 -20.73
CA ALA A 42 10.57 9.29 -21.68
C ALA A 42 9.73 8.17 -21.03
N VAL A 43 9.28 7.26 -21.89
CA VAL A 43 8.78 5.95 -21.55
C VAL A 43 9.54 4.88 -22.31
N HIS A 44 9.44 3.63 -21.84
CA HIS A 44 9.85 2.44 -22.58
C HIS A 44 8.89 1.30 -22.32
N ASP A 45 8.44 0.61 -23.36
CA ASP A 45 7.69 -0.65 -23.26
C ASP A 45 8.16 -1.61 -24.35
N ILE A 46 8.14 -2.91 -24.07
CA ILE A 46 8.46 -3.94 -25.06
C ILE A 46 7.42 -4.02 -26.19
N LYS A 47 6.21 -3.49 -25.97
CA LYS A 47 5.13 -3.43 -26.95
C LYS A 47 5.16 -2.10 -27.67
N GLU A 48 5.44 -2.12 -28.97
CA GLU A 48 5.57 -0.92 -29.78
C GLU A 48 4.30 -0.05 -29.81
N GLU A 49 3.12 -0.68 -29.76
CA GLU A 49 1.85 0.08 -29.71
C GLU A 49 1.73 0.97 -28.47
N ARG A 50 2.38 0.61 -27.35
CA ARG A 50 2.39 1.40 -26.12
C ARG A 50 3.38 2.56 -26.20
N ASN A 51 4.48 2.38 -26.90
CA ASN A 51 5.44 3.43 -27.19
C ASN A 51 4.82 4.48 -28.10
N ILE A 52 4.17 4.07 -29.20
CA ILE A 52 3.44 4.96 -30.11
C ILE A 52 2.33 5.71 -29.36
N PHE A 53 1.58 5.03 -28.49
CA PHE A 53 0.55 5.67 -27.67
C PHE A 53 1.12 6.79 -26.79
N ALA A 54 2.28 6.58 -26.16
CA ALA A 54 2.92 7.61 -25.33
C ALA A 54 3.33 8.83 -26.15
N GLU A 55 3.88 8.62 -27.34
CA GLU A 55 4.27 9.71 -28.25
C GLU A 55 3.06 10.50 -28.75
N GLU A 56 2.06 9.80 -29.27
CA GLU A 56 0.89 10.46 -29.90
C GLU A 56 -0.11 11.03 -28.88
N LYS A 57 -0.37 10.35 -27.79
CA LYS A 57 -1.44 10.71 -26.83
C LYS A 57 -0.94 11.43 -25.60
N ARG A 58 0.32 11.27 -25.24
CA ARG A 58 0.91 11.91 -24.05
C ARG A 58 1.96 12.96 -24.39
N GLY A 59 2.46 12.98 -25.64
CA GLY A 59 3.54 13.86 -26.06
C GLY A 59 4.82 13.60 -25.26
N VAL A 60 5.12 12.32 -25.01
CA VAL A 60 6.29 11.87 -24.26
C VAL A 60 7.13 11.01 -25.20
N LYS A 61 8.43 11.26 -25.25
CA LYS A 61 9.39 10.45 -26.01
C LYS A 61 9.31 8.99 -25.59
N ALA A 62 9.39 8.05 -26.52
CA ALA A 62 9.49 6.65 -26.23
C ALA A 62 10.82 6.07 -26.73
N TYR A 63 11.54 5.38 -25.86
CA TYR A 63 12.69 4.59 -26.23
C TYR A 63 12.27 3.20 -26.69
N ARG A 64 12.92 2.70 -27.74
CA ARG A 64 12.62 1.38 -28.31
C ARG A 64 13.39 0.26 -27.63
N THR A 65 14.53 0.60 -27.00
CA THR A 65 15.36 -0.36 -26.25
C THR A 65 15.56 0.13 -24.83
N PHE A 66 15.74 -0.81 -23.91
CA PHE A 66 16.03 -0.50 -22.52
C PHE A 66 17.43 0.10 -22.34
N GLU A 67 18.37 -0.27 -23.21
CA GLU A 67 19.72 0.27 -23.25
C GLU A 67 19.73 1.78 -23.51
N GLU A 68 18.81 2.29 -24.34
CA GLU A 68 18.66 3.73 -24.57
C GLU A 68 18.24 4.46 -23.29
N VAL A 69 17.33 3.86 -22.48
CA VAL A 69 16.96 4.40 -21.16
C VAL A 69 18.15 4.47 -20.22
N LEU A 70 18.95 3.39 -20.16
CA LEU A 70 20.13 3.31 -19.30
C LEU A 70 21.22 4.33 -19.70
N ALA A 71 21.38 4.57 -21.00
CA ALA A 71 22.42 5.45 -21.55
C ALA A 71 22.08 6.95 -21.40
N ASP A 72 20.81 7.32 -21.36
CA ASP A 72 20.38 8.74 -21.31
C ASP A 72 20.70 9.37 -19.92
N LYS A 73 21.57 10.38 -19.96
CA LYS A 73 22.01 11.12 -18.76
C LYS A 73 20.99 12.16 -18.26
N SER A 74 19.99 12.49 -19.05
CA SER A 74 18.89 13.37 -18.61
C SER A 74 17.88 12.63 -17.74
N ILE A 75 17.93 11.30 -17.69
CA ILE A 75 17.14 10.43 -16.83
C ILE A 75 17.97 10.08 -15.60
N ASP A 76 17.55 10.51 -14.44
CA ASP A 76 18.13 10.16 -13.14
C ASP A 76 17.17 9.35 -12.25
N LEU A 77 15.89 9.30 -12.62
CA LEU A 77 14.84 8.56 -11.93
C LEU A 77 14.10 7.62 -12.89
N VAL A 78 13.92 6.37 -12.51
CA VAL A 78 13.14 5.38 -13.27
C VAL A 78 12.02 4.84 -12.41
N THR A 79 10.79 4.85 -12.93
CA THR A 79 9.66 4.10 -12.36
C THR A 79 9.44 2.84 -13.18
N ILE A 80 9.50 1.67 -12.52
CA ILE A 80 9.26 0.36 -13.13
C ILE A 80 7.80 -0.05 -12.87
N ALA A 81 7.03 -0.18 -13.95
CA ALA A 81 5.59 -0.52 -13.92
C ALA A 81 5.29 -1.70 -14.86
N THR A 82 6.15 -2.69 -14.85
CA THR A 82 6.08 -3.95 -15.60
C THR A 82 5.35 -5.04 -14.80
N PRO A 83 5.15 -6.27 -15.33
CA PRO A 83 4.85 -7.44 -14.50
C PRO A 83 5.95 -7.72 -13.47
N ASN A 84 5.58 -8.36 -12.34
CA ASN A 84 6.41 -8.44 -11.13
C ASN A 84 7.68 -9.27 -11.31
N ASP A 85 7.67 -10.24 -12.21
CA ASP A 85 8.76 -11.18 -12.48
C ASP A 85 10.05 -10.53 -13.00
N VAL A 86 9.93 -9.34 -13.60
CA VAL A 86 11.08 -8.61 -14.17
C VAL A 86 11.52 -7.39 -13.33
N HIS A 87 10.85 -7.09 -12.22
CA HIS A 87 11.18 -5.93 -11.39
C HIS A 87 12.64 -5.95 -10.90
N GLU A 88 13.11 -7.09 -10.38
CA GLU A 88 14.47 -7.21 -9.86
C GLU A 88 15.54 -6.89 -10.93
N SER A 89 15.45 -7.55 -12.09
CA SER A 89 16.46 -7.40 -13.14
C SER A 89 16.52 -5.98 -13.69
N LEU A 90 15.35 -5.37 -13.94
CA LEU A 90 15.25 -3.99 -14.43
C LEU A 90 15.76 -2.98 -13.39
N ALA A 91 15.37 -3.15 -12.11
CA ALA A 91 15.80 -2.27 -11.04
C ALA A 91 17.31 -2.29 -10.85
N ILE A 92 17.92 -3.48 -10.77
CA ILE A 92 19.38 -3.63 -10.63
C ILE A 92 20.11 -3.01 -11.81
N ALA A 93 19.63 -3.20 -13.04
CA ALA A 93 20.23 -2.58 -14.22
C ALA A 93 20.15 -1.05 -14.20
N CYS A 94 19.02 -0.48 -13.81
CA CYS A 94 18.86 0.97 -13.62
C CYS A 94 19.82 1.51 -12.55
N MET A 95 19.91 0.85 -11.40
CA MET A 95 20.81 1.24 -10.31
C MET A 95 22.27 1.18 -10.74
N ALA A 96 22.67 0.14 -11.50
CA ALA A 96 24.01 0.00 -12.05
C ALA A 96 24.36 1.12 -13.05
N ALA A 97 23.35 1.69 -13.72
CA ALA A 97 23.49 2.86 -14.58
C ALA A 97 23.45 4.20 -13.82
N GLY A 98 23.43 4.17 -12.48
CA GLY A 98 23.42 5.34 -11.61
C GLY A 98 22.06 6.02 -11.50
N LYS A 99 20.95 5.32 -11.77
CA LYS A 99 19.61 5.87 -11.72
C LYS A 99 18.91 5.49 -10.41
N HIS A 100 18.18 6.44 -9.80
CA HIS A 100 17.27 6.18 -8.70
C HIS A 100 16.07 5.39 -9.20
N VAL A 101 15.51 4.50 -8.36
CA VAL A 101 14.46 3.58 -8.81
C VAL A 101 13.26 3.59 -7.87
N ILE A 102 12.09 3.74 -8.48
CA ILE A 102 10.80 3.39 -7.89
C ILE A 102 10.29 2.12 -8.59
N SER A 103 10.03 1.05 -7.85
CA SER A 103 9.33 -0.13 -8.39
C SER A 103 7.85 -0.09 -8.04
N GLU A 104 7.00 -0.51 -8.95
CA GLU A 104 5.61 -0.81 -8.60
C GLU A 104 5.54 -1.97 -7.61
N LYS A 105 4.41 -2.03 -6.94
CA LYS A 105 4.09 -3.09 -5.99
C LYS A 105 3.47 -4.33 -6.71
N PRO A 106 3.66 -5.54 -6.20
CA PRO A 106 4.67 -5.90 -5.21
C PRO A 106 6.06 -5.61 -5.75
N VAL A 107 6.96 -5.21 -4.87
CA VAL A 107 8.32 -4.83 -5.29
C VAL A 107 9.05 -5.95 -6.01
N THR A 108 8.76 -7.18 -5.60
CA THR A 108 9.24 -8.46 -6.17
C THR A 108 8.41 -9.60 -5.59
N MET A 109 8.75 -10.87 -5.91
CA MET A 109 8.03 -12.05 -5.47
C MET A 109 8.69 -12.80 -4.31
N SER A 110 9.84 -12.32 -3.79
CA SER A 110 10.50 -12.96 -2.64
C SER A 110 11.37 -11.98 -1.84
N VAL A 111 11.56 -12.28 -0.55
CA VAL A 111 12.47 -11.54 0.34
C VAL A 111 13.90 -11.55 -0.21
N ALA A 112 14.41 -12.70 -0.65
CA ALA A 112 15.75 -12.84 -1.19
C ALA A 112 15.98 -11.95 -2.43
N SER A 113 14.99 -11.82 -3.30
CA SER A 113 15.04 -10.91 -4.45
C SER A 113 15.11 -9.45 -3.99
N LEU A 114 14.27 -9.05 -3.02
CA LEU A 114 14.30 -7.70 -2.46
C LEU A 114 15.64 -7.36 -1.80
N GLU A 115 16.23 -8.30 -1.08
CA GLU A 115 17.56 -8.11 -0.46
C GLU A 115 18.63 -7.83 -1.52
N ARG A 116 18.60 -8.53 -2.68
CA ARG A 116 19.52 -8.23 -3.79
C ARG A 116 19.28 -6.85 -4.40
N MET A 117 18.04 -6.41 -4.52
CA MET A 117 17.71 -5.07 -5.01
C MET A 117 18.19 -3.99 -4.03
N ILE A 118 18.02 -4.19 -2.72
CA ILE A 118 18.52 -3.28 -1.68
C ILE A 118 20.05 -3.21 -1.73
N ALA A 119 20.72 -4.36 -1.77
CA ALA A 119 22.19 -4.42 -1.87
C ALA A 119 22.71 -3.70 -3.13
N ALA A 120 21.99 -3.78 -4.25
CA ALA A 120 22.33 -3.05 -5.46
C ALA A 120 22.19 -1.53 -5.27
N SER A 121 21.12 -1.06 -4.62
CA SER A 121 20.93 0.37 -4.35
C SER A 121 22.06 0.94 -3.47
N GLU A 122 22.45 0.20 -2.45
CA GLU A 122 23.57 0.56 -1.56
C GLU A 122 24.90 0.56 -2.31
N LYS A 123 25.17 -0.50 -3.08
CA LYS A 123 26.40 -0.65 -3.89
C LYS A 123 26.61 0.50 -4.86
N TYR A 124 25.54 0.94 -5.52
CA TYR A 124 25.63 2.00 -6.53
C TYR A 124 25.32 3.40 -5.99
N GLY A 125 25.01 3.53 -4.69
CA GLY A 125 24.78 4.82 -4.04
C GLY A 125 23.55 5.55 -4.52
N VAL A 126 22.50 4.82 -4.95
CA VAL A 126 21.25 5.38 -5.47
C VAL A 126 20.07 5.09 -4.53
N LYS A 127 19.05 5.93 -4.57
CA LYS A 127 17.82 5.68 -3.81
C LYS A 127 16.96 4.63 -4.53
N PHE A 128 16.34 3.76 -3.72
CA PHE A 128 15.42 2.74 -4.18
C PHE A 128 14.20 2.69 -3.25
N SER A 129 13.00 2.59 -3.83
CA SER A 129 11.76 2.44 -3.09
C SER A 129 10.71 1.67 -3.88
N VAL A 130 9.65 1.24 -3.18
CA VAL A 130 8.43 0.67 -3.80
C VAL A 130 7.28 1.68 -3.72
N HIS A 131 6.44 1.71 -4.73
CA HIS A 131 5.30 2.62 -4.82
C HIS A 131 4.15 2.18 -3.89
N GLN A 132 4.36 2.30 -2.58
CA GLN A 132 3.32 2.08 -1.55
C GLN A 132 2.43 3.34 -1.40
N ASN A 133 1.81 3.72 -2.50
CA ASN A 133 1.00 4.94 -2.63
C ASN A 133 -0.24 4.96 -1.72
N ARG A 134 -0.74 3.81 -1.30
CA ARG A 134 -1.94 3.73 -0.45
C ARG A 134 -1.70 4.12 1.00
N ARG A 135 -0.46 4.48 1.37
CA ARG A 135 -0.17 5.19 2.63
C ARG A 135 -0.76 6.60 2.67
N TRP A 136 -1.14 7.13 1.52
CA TRP A 136 -1.80 8.43 1.36
C TRP A 136 -3.29 8.32 1.02
N ASP A 137 -3.89 7.12 1.05
CA ASP A 137 -5.33 6.95 0.91
C ASP A 137 -6.06 7.69 2.05
N ALA A 138 -7.09 8.45 1.72
CA ALA A 138 -7.79 9.31 2.68
C ALA A 138 -8.43 8.54 3.84
N ASP A 139 -8.97 7.33 3.56
CA ASP A 139 -9.51 6.43 4.58
C ASP A 139 -8.43 5.95 5.55
N TYR A 140 -7.27 5.56 5.03
CA TYR A 140 -6.13 5.16 5.85
C TYR A 140 -5.59 6.31 6.72
N LEU A 141 -5.52 7.54 6.17
CA LEU A 141 -5.06 8.72 6.94
C LEU A 141 -5.96 9.02 8.14
N VAL A 142 -7.28 8.83 8.02
CA VAL A 142 -8.20 8.95 9.17
C VAL A 142 -7.90 7.89 10.22
N ILE A 143 -7.71 6.63 9.80
CA ILE A 143 -7.40 5.54 10.72
C ILE A 143 -6.06 5.78 11.43
N LYS A 144 -5.04 6.20 10.68
CA LYS A 144 -3.73 6.56 11.24
C LYS A 144 -3.86 7.65 12.31
N ARG A 145 -4.63 8.71 12.02
CA ARG A 145 -4.91 9.77 12.98
C ARG A 145 -5.56 9.24 14.27
N LEU A 146 -6.53 8.33 14.16
CA LEU A 146 -7.18 7.72 15.33
C LEU A 146 -6.22 6.89 16.18
N PHE A 147 -5.26 6.20 15.54
CA PHE A 147 -4.20 5.49 16.24
C PHE A 147 -3.27 6.42 17.01
N GLU A 148 -2.91 7.56 16.40
CA GLU A 148 -2.01 8.57 16.98
C GLU A 148 -2.71 9.42 18.04
N GLY A 149 -4.01 9.70 17.86
CA GLY A 149 -4.80 10.58 18.73
C GLY A 149 -5.30 9.90 20.01
N GLY A 150 -5.49 8.59 20.00
CA GLY A 150 -5.92 7.81 21.16
C GLY A 150 -7.37 8.01 21.58
N GLU A 151 -8.23 8.62 20.75
CA GLU A 151 -9.64 8.91 21.07
C GLU A 151 -10.44 7.66 21.46
N ILE A 152 -10.14 6.52 20.85
CA ILE A 152 -10.80 5.23 21.16
C ILE A 152 -9.99 4.35 22.12
N GLY A 153 -8.91 4.88 22.70
CA GLY A 153 -8.01 4.18 23.61
C GLY A 153 -7.09 3.17 22.92
N GLU A 154 -6.49 2.28 23.70
CA GLU A 154 -5.61 1.22 23.19
C GLU A 154 -6.33 0.39 22.12
N ILE A 155 -5.71 0.20 20.97
CA ILE A 155 -6.27 -0.57 19.86
C ILE A 155 -6.12 -2.06 20.15
N LEU A 156 -7.24 -2.77 20.10
CA LEU A 156 -7.35 -4.20 20.39
C LEU A 156 -7.47 -5.02 19.10
N ASN A 157 -8.21 -4.51 18.11
CA ASN A 157 -8.46 -5.20 16.86
C ASN A 157 -8.63 -4.20 15.70
N VAL A 158 -8.07 -4.56 14.55
CA VAL A 158 -8.24 -3.84 13.28
C VAL A 158 -8.71 -4.82 12.23
N GLU A 159 -9.77 -4.48 11.53
CA GLU A 159 -10.24 -5.24 10.36
C GLU A 159 -10.17 -4.32 9.15
N SER A 160 -9.51 -4.77 8.10
CA SER A 160 -9.34 -4.04 6.83
C SER A 160 -9.77 -4.93 5.69
N ARG A 161 -10.70 -4.45 4.82
CA ARG A 161 -11.29 -5.26 3.77
C ARG A 161 -11.31 -4.56 2.42
N VAL A 162 -11.14 -5.35 1.36
CA VAL A 162 -11.39 -4.94 -0.02
C VAL A 162 -12.17 -6.04 -0.72
N HIS A 163 -13.37 -5.70 -1.16
CA HIS A 163 -14.26 -6.64 -1.83
C HIS A 163 -14.58 -6.20 -3.25
N GLY A 164 -14.54 -7.15 -4.17
CA GLY A 164 -15.00 -7.06 -5.54
C GLY A 164 -15.91 -8.24 -5.88
N SER A 165 -16.45 -8.27 -7.10
CA SER A 165 -17.47 -9.27 -7.48
C SER A 165 -17.25 -9.93 -8.85
N ARG A 166 -16.05 -9.79 -9.44
CA ARG A 166 -15.78 -10.21 -10.83
C ARG A 166 -14.70 -11.27 -10.98
N GLY A 167 -14.09 -11.72 -9.88
CA GLY A 167 -12.91 -12.60 -9.90
C GLY A 167 -11.63 -11.86 -10.28
N VAL A 168 -10.58 -12.62 -10.52
CA VAL A 168 -9.28 -12.10 -10.97
C VAL A 168 -9.37 -11.69 -12.44
N PRO A 169 -8.81 -10.53 -12.85
CA PRO A 169 -8.77 -10.15 -14.27
C PRO A 169 -8.06 -11.18 -15.13
N GLY A 170 -8.50 -11.34 -16.38
CA GLY A 170 -7.92 -12.26 -17.36
C GLY A 170 -6.61 -11.77 -18.00
N ASP A 171 -5.80 -11.01 -17.26
CA ASP A 171 -4.48 -10.55 -17.67
C ASP A 171 -3.38 -11.29 -16.88
N TRP A 172 -2.16 -10.75 -16.81
CA TRP A 172 -1.03 -11.34 -16.10
C TRP A 172 -1.31 -11.58 -14.60
N ARG A 173 -2.28 -10.88 -14.00
CA ARG A 173 -2.69 -11.07 -12.60
C ARG A 173 -3.31 -12.43 -12.33
N GLY A 174 -3.82 -13.09 -13.36
CA GLY A 174 -4.31 -14.48 -13.30
C GLY A 174 -3.22 -15.54 -13.49
N LEU A 175 -1.95 -15.15 -13.62
CA LEU A 175 -0.86 -16.05 -13.99
C LEU A 175 0.23 -16.08 -12.90
N LYS A 176 0.42 -17.24 -12.28
CA LYS A 176 1.38 -17.45 -11.17
C LYS A 176 2.82 -17.06 -11.56
N GLN A 177 3.24 -17.37 -12.79
CA GLN A 177 4.59 -17.07 -13.27
C GLN A 177 4.94 -15.57 -13.25
N TYR A 178 3.95 -14.69 -13.32
CA TYR A 178 4.13 -13.23 -13.26
C TYR A 178 3.86 -12.64 -11.88
N GLY A 179 3.72 -13.48 -10.85
CA GLY A 179 3.37 -13.03 -9.51
C GLY A 179 1.92 -12.53 -9.41
N GLY A 180 1.00 -13.23 -10.10
CA GLY A 180 -0.43 -12.97 -9.99
C GLY A 180 -1.01 -13.37 -8.63
N GLY A 181 -2.28 -13.09 -8.43
CA GLY A 181 -3.01 -13.37 -7.19
C GLY A 181 -3.25 -12.13 -6.33
N MET A 182 -4.25 -12.22 -5.48
CA MET A 182 -4.73 -11.09 -4.69
C MET A 182 -3.84 -10.78 -3.49
N LEU A 183 -3.08 -11.74 -2.98
CA LEU A 183 -2.10 -11.50 -1.93
C LEU A 183 -1.00 -10.54 -2.43
N TYR A 184 -0.51 -10.71 -3.65
CA TYR A 184 0.43 -9.79 -4.28
C TYR A 184 -0.22 -8.50 -4.78
N ASP A 185 -1.47 -8.54 -5.32
CA ASP A 185 -2.07 -7.35 -5.92
C ASP A 185 -2.66 -6.38 -4.87
N TRP A 186 -3.51 -6.88 -3.97
CA TRP A 186 -4.15 -6.08 -2.92
C TRP A 186 -3.58 -6.31 -1.52
N GLY A 187 -3.18 -7.55 -1.22
CA GLY A 187 -2.64 -7.92 0.09
C GLY A 187 -1.44 -7.08 0.48
N VAL A 188 -0.53 -6.86 -0.45
CA VAL A 188 0.66 -6.03 -0.24
C VAL A 188 0.35 -4.62 0.29
N HIS A 189 -0.72 -3.99 -0.21
CA HIS A 189 -1.13 -2.67 0.26
C HIS A 189 -1.72 -2.69 1.66
N MET A 190 -2.61 -3.67 1.92
CA MET A 190 -3.31 -3.75 3.19
C MET A 190 -2.38 -4.20 4.31
N ILE A 191 -1.46 -5.13 4.02
CA ILE A 191 -0.39 -5.53 4.93
C ILE A 191 0.50 -4.33 5.26
N ASP A 192 0.91 -3.55 4.27
CA ASP A 192 1.72 -2.35 4.47
C ASP A 192 1.01 -1.34 5.38
N GLN A 193 -0.27 -1.03 5.12
CA GLN A 193 -1.06 -0.12 5.94
C GLN A 193 -1.14 -0.61 7.41
N ILE A 194 -1.44 -1.90 7.63
CA ILE A 194 -1.49 -2.47 8.99
C ILE A 194 -0.13 -2.41 9.68
N LEU A 195 0.93 -2.81 9.00
CA LEU A 195 2.29 -2.77 9.58
C LEU A 195 2.74 -1.35 9.93
N MET A 196 2.26 -0.33 9.20
CA MET A 196 2.52 1.08 9.52
C MET A 196 1.72 1.56 10.73
N LEU A 197 0.47 1.09 10.92
CA LEU A 197 -0.31 1.39 12.12
C LEU A 197 0.34 0.80 13.38
N PHE A 198 0.97 -0.35 13.26
CA PHE A 198 1.71 -1.03 14.33
C PHE A 198 3.23 -0.97 14.13
N ALA A 199 3.76 0.18 13.68
CA ALA A 199 5.17 0.32 13.32
C ALA A 199 6.13 0.12 14.51
N ASP A 200 5.69 0.45 15.73
CA ASP A 200 6.41 0.32 16.98
C ASP A 200 6.17 -1.02 17.72
N LYS A 201 5.34 -1.91 17.17
CA LYS A 201 5.00 -3.20 17.76
C LYS A 201 5.56 -4.35 16.92
N LYS A 202 6.10 -5.36 17.60
CA LYS A 202 6.53 -6.59 16.92
C LYS A 202 5.34 -7.42 16.50
N LEU A 203 5.37 -7.87 15.25
CA LEU A 203 4.50 -8.93 14.76
C LEU A 203 5.02 -10.28 15.33
N THR A 204 4.15 -11.10 15.86
CA THR A 204 4.54 -12.36 16.51
C THR A 204 4.05 -13.61 15.79
N LYS A 205 2.91 -13.51 15.09
CA LYS A 205 2.28 -14.65 14.42
C LYS A 205 1.49 -14.18 13.20
N VAL A 206 1.42 -15.07 12.22
CA VAL A 206 0.63 -14.90 10.99
C VAL A 206 -0.18 -16.18 10.75
N PHE A 207 -1.45 -16.01 10.36
CA PHE A 207 -2.26 -17.09 9.81
C PHE A 207 -2.99 -16.58 8.57
N CYS A 208 -2.91 -17.33 7.48
CA CYS A 208 -3.55 -16.98 6.22
C CYS A 208 -4.24 -18.19 5.60
N GLU A 209 -5.40 -17.95 5.03
CA GLU A 209 -6.08 -18.87 4.11
C GLU A 209 -6.29 -18.13 2.79
N LEU A 210 -5.87 -18.76 1.69
CA LEU A 210 -6.04 -18.26 0.34
C LEU A 210 -7.29 -18.91 -0.28
N ASP A 211 -8.11 -18.10 -0.92
CA ASP A 211 -9.30 -18.57 -1.64
C ASP A 211 -8.96 -18.80 -3.13
N HIS A 212 -9.60 -19.82 -3.71
CA HIS A 212 -9.50 -20.21 -5.12
C HIS A 212 -10.90 -20.50 -5.69
N ILE A 213 -11.78 -19.47 -5.68
CA ILE A 213 -13.20 -19.62 -6.04
C ILE A 213 -13.37 -19.61 -7.56
N THR A 214 -12.66 -18.70 -8.24
CA THR A 214 -12.82 -18.47 -9.69
C THR A 214 -11.66 -18.97 -10.52
N THR A 215 -10.52 -19.28 -9.89
CA THR A 215 -9.32 -19.82 -10.54
C THR A 215 -8.53 -20.71 -9.61
N ASN A 216 -7.86 -21.72 -10.15
CA ASN A 216 -6.91 -22.57 -9.41
C ASN A 216 -5.44 -22.17 -9.65
N GLU A 217 -5.18 -21.20 -10.52
CA GLU A 217 -3.83 -20.80 -10.90
C GLU A 217 -3.20 -19.90 -9.85
N VAL A 218 -3.99 -18.95 -9.32
CA VAL A 218 -3.59 -17.98 -8.30
C VAL A 218 -4.69 -17.83 -7.27
N ASP A 219 -4.38 -17.23 -6.13
CA ASP A 219 -5.38 -16.84 -5.14
C ASP A 219 -6.28 -15.71 -5.68
N ASP A 220 -7.60 -15.84 -5.47
CA ASP A 220 -8.60 -14.85 -5.85
C ASP A 220 -9.25 -14.15 -4.65
N GLY A 221 -8.81 -14.51 -3.46
CA GLY A 221 -9.17 -13.91 -2.19
C GLY A 221 -8.30 -14.44 -1.07
N LEU A 222 -8.39 -13.81 0.10
CA LEU A 222 -7.66 -14.26 1.29
C LEU A 222 -8.29 -13.77 2.57
N LYS A 223 -7.99 -14.49 3.65
CA LYS A 223 -8.20 -14.07 5.04
C LYS A 223 -6.90 -14.22 5.80
N LEU A 224 -6.33 -13.09 6.21
CA LEU A 224 -5.06 -13.01 6.91
C LEU A 224 -5.29 -12.46 8.31
N THR A 225 -4.76 -13.13 9.32
CA THR A 225 -4.72 -12.65 10.71
C THR A 225 -3.28 -12.44 11.15
N MET A 226 -3.00 -11.30 11.74
CA MET A 226 -1.72 -10.90 12.31
C MET A 226 -1.87 -10.63 13.81
N TRP A 227 -0.95 -11.14 14.65
CA TRP A 227 -0.91 -10.89 16.11
C TRP A 227 0.32 -10.11 16.49
N PHE A 228 0.13 -9.06 17.26
CA PHE A 228 1.20 -8.20 17.75
C PHE A 228 1.54 -8.49 19.22
N GLU A 229 2.76 -8.13 19.64
CA GLU A 229 3.30 -8.42 20.98
C GLU A 229 2.48 -7.83 22.14
N ASN A 230 1.77 -6.73 21.89
CA ASN A 230 0.87 -6.08 22.86
C ASN A 230 -0.50 -6.77 22.97
N GLY A 231 -0.74 -7.89 22.26
CA GLY A 231 -2.00 -8.61 22.24
C GLY A 231 -3.01 -8.10 21.20
N ALA A 232 -2.72 -7.00 20.51
CA ALA A 232 -3.56 -6.52 19.42
C ALA A 232 -3.56 -7.50 18.24
N ARG A 233 -4.64 -7.46 17.46
CA ARG A 233 -4.82 -8.27 16.25
C ARG A 233 -5.20 -7.41 15.08
N ALA A 234 -4.79 -7.85 13.89
CA ALA A 234 -5.30 -7.28 12.66
C ALA A 234 -5.79 -8.40 11.73
N HIS A 235 -6.91 -8.14 11.05
CA HIS A 235 -7.50 -9.02 10.06
C HIS A 235 -7.55 -8.31 8.73
N VAL A 236 -6.97 -8.90 7.71
CA VAL A 236 -7.04 -8.45 6.33
C VAL A 236 -7.89 -9.45 5.56
N GLU A 237 -8.91 -8.96 4.88
CA GLU A 237 -9.75 -9.77 4.03
C GLU A 237 -9.84 -9.17 2.63
N ILE A 238 -9.54 -9.99 1.64
CA ILE A 238 -9.69 -9.64 0.24
C ILE A 238 -10.60 -10.69 -0.39
N GLY A 239 -11.60 -10.23 -1.11
CA GLY A 239 -12.49 -11.13 -1.83
C GLY A 239 -12.85 -10.53 -3.18
N THR A 240 -12.65 -11.30 -4.26
CA THR A 240 -12.99 -10.87 -5.60
C THR A 240 -14.34 -11.43 -6.07
N TYR A 241 -15.03 -12.18 -5.21
CA TYR A 241 -16.32 -12.83 -5.53
C TYR A 241 -17.38 -12.57 -4.45
N ASN A 242 -17.41 -11.30 -3.95
CA ASN A 242 -18.36 -10.82 -2.95
C ASN A 242 -19.41 -9.93 -3.63
N PHE A 243 -20.69 -10.24 -3.46
CA PHE A 243 -21.81 -9.47 -4.03
C PHE A 243 -22.38 -8.42 -3.08
N ILE A 244 -22.01 -8.49 -1.80
CA ILE A 244 -22.24 -7.48 -0.76
C ILE A 244 -20.92 -7.29 -0.02
N SER A 245 -20.44 -6.03 0.04
CA SER A 245 -19.21 -5.72 0.75
C SER A 245 -19.44 -5.55 2.25
N LEU A 246 -18.51 -6.03 3.05
CA LEU A 246 -18.39 -5.67 4.46
C LEU A 246 -17.69 -4.31 4.59
N PRO A 247 -17.72 -3.66 5.78
CA PRO A 247 -17.05 -2.38 5.98
C PRO A 247 -15.55 -2.42 5.61
N ARG A 248 -15.09 -1.34 4.98
CA ARG A 248 -13.69 -1.16 4.56
C ARG A 248 -12.72 -1.23 5.75
N PHE A 249 -13.04 -0.52 6.85
CA PHE A 249 -12.34 -0.59 8.12
C PHE A 249 -13.31 -0.76 9.27
N TYR A 250 -12.95 -1.62 10.22
CA TYR A 250 -13.56 -1.71 11.54
C TYR A 250 -12.45 -1.77 12.58
N ILE A 251 -12.45 -0.85 13.54
CA ILE A 251 -11.40 -0.71 14.54
C ILE A 251 -12.03 -0.75 15.92
N GLN A 252 -11.58 -1.69 16.72
CA GLN A 252 -11.97 -1.82 18.10
C GLN A 252 -10.83 -1.31 19.00
N GLY A 253 -11.09 -0.22 19.70
CA GLY A 253 -10.27 0.25 20.79
C GLY A 253 -10.89 -0.10 22.15
N LYS A 254 -10.12 0.08 23.21
CA LYS A 254 -10.54 -0.20 24.58
C LYS A 254 -11.70 0.73 25.04
N HIS A 255 -11.73 1.96 24.51
CA HIS A 255 -12.66 2.99 24.91
C HIS A 255 -13.53 3.50 23.74
N GLY A 256 -13.60 2.76 22.64
CA GLY A 256 -14.42 3.14 21.50
C GLY A 256 -14.24 2.25 20.30
N THR A 257 -15.00 2.58 19.26
CA THR A 257 -14.99 1.84 18.00
C THR A 257 -15.05 2.82 16.85
N ALA A 258 -14.31 2.55 15.78
CA ALA A 258 -14.35 3.31 14.53
C ALA A 258 -14.72 2.40 13.35
N LEU A 259 -15.47 2.94 12.39
CA LEU A 259 -15.92 2.22 11.21
C LEU A 259 -15.88 3.12 9.98
N ILE A 260 -15.26 2.65 8.91
CA ILE A 260 -15.41 3.22 7.56
C ILE A 260 -16.19 2.22 6.72
N PRO A 261 -17.42 2.56 6.30
CA PRO A 261 -18.27 1.59 5.62
C PRO A 261 -17.78 1.26 4.21
N ASP A 262 -17.25 2.23 3.47
CA ASP A 262 -16.79 2.06 2.09
C ASP A 262 -15.84 3.20 1.69
N TRP A 263 -15.19 3.08 0.52
CA TRP A 263 -14.35 4.09 -0.09
C TRP A 263 -15.06 5.44 -0.19
N GLY A 264 -14.37 6.52 0.15
CA GLY A 264 -14.92 7.88 0.06
C GLY A 264 -16.03 8.20 1.07
N LYS A 265 -16.31 7.33 2.04
CA LYS A 265 -17.28 7.57 3.12
C LYS A 265 -16.59 8.05 4.38
N PRO A 266 -17.20 8.96 5.17
CA PRO A 266 -16.66 9.40 6.45
C PRO A 266 -16.47 8.24 7.41
N CYS A 267 -15.57 8.41 8.38
CA CYS A 267 -15.35 7.47 9.47
C CYS A 267 -16.34 7.77 10.59
N LEU A 268 -17.20 6.81 10.92
CA LEU A 268 -18.03 6.85 12.10
C LEU A 268 -17.21 6.42 13.32
N VAL A 269 -17.19 7.25 14.36
CA VAL A 269 -16.52 6.97 15.64
C VAL A 269 -17.56 6.96 16.76
N THR A 270 -17.49 5.96 17.63
CA THR A 270 -18.26 5.92 18.88
C THR A 270 -17.29 5.76 20.04
N GLU A 271 -17.16 6.78 20.86
CA GLU A 271 -16.41 6.76 22.12
C GLU A 271 -17.29 6.27 23.26
N CYS A 272 -16.70 5.58 24.21
CA CYS A 272 -17.35 5.07 25.41
C CYS A 272 -16.77 5.75 26.65
N PHE A 273 -17.63 6.40 27.44
CA PHE A 273 -17.32 6.96 28.74
C PHE A 273 -17.90 6.04 29.84
N GLY A 274 -17.27 5.97 31.02
CA GLY A 274 -17.75 5.08 32.10
C GLY A 274 -17.72 3.62 31.66
N TRP A 275 -16.69 3.20 30.97
CA TRP A 275 -16.50 1.84 30.45
C TRP A 275 -16.36 0.78 31.57
N GLU A 276 -16.07 1.20 32.83
CA GLU A 276 -16.06 0.36 34.03
C GLU A 276 -17.48 -0.12 34.43
N GLU A 277 -18.53 0.62 34.07
CA GLU A 277 -19.90 0.23 34.36
C GLU A 277 -20.35 -0.95 33.50
N GLN A 278 -20.54 -2.09 34.14
CA GLN A 278 -20.88 -3.35 33.46
C GLN A 278 -22.31 -3.83 33.79
N ASN A 279 -22.99 -3.19 34.78
CA ASN A 279 -24.31 -3.61 35.20
C ASN A 279 -25.40 -3.00 34.31
N VAL A 280 -26.20 -3.87 33.72
CA VAL A 280 -27.33 -3.49 32.88
C VAL A 280 -28.56 -4.29 33.20
N THR A 281 -29.72 -3.71 32.95
CA THR A 281 -30.99 -4.46 32.97
C THR A 281 -31.06 -5.38 31.75
N PRO A 282 -31.48 -6.64 31.90
CA PRO A 282 -31.66 -7.51 30.74
C PRO A 282 -32.60 -6.91 29.70
N ILE A 283 -32.22 -7.07 28.43
CA ILE A 283 -33.01 -6.62 27.28
C ILE A 283 -33.51 -7.81 26.47
N GLN A 284 -34.63 -7.62 25.75
CA GLN A 284 -35.09 -8.55 24.74
C GLN A 284 -34.12 -8.57 23.55
N ALA A 285 -33.64 -9.76 23.21
CA ALA A 285 -32.81 -9.98 22.01
C ALA A 285 -33.30 -11.24 21.31
N ALA A 286 -33.81 -11.10 20.06
CA ALA A 286 -34.49 -12.16 19.34
C ALA A 286 -35.58 -12.88 20.20
N ALA A 287 -35.50 -14.20 20.35
CA ALA A 287 -36.47 -14.99 21.07
C ALA A 287 -36.23 -15.06 22.60
N GLY A 288 -35.23 -14.36 23.13
CA GLY A 288 -34.86 -14.46 24.55
C GLY A 288 -34.38 -13.15 25.17
N LEU A 289 -33.99 -13.23 26.44
CA LEU A 289 -33.40 -12.11 27.16
C LEU A 289 -31.87 -12.23 27.16
N THR A 290 -31.19 -11.11 27.06
CA THR A 290 -29.72 -11.02 27.27
C THR A 290 -29.36 -9.88 28.19
N LYS A 291 -28.35 -10.09 29.00
CA LYS A 291 -27.71 -9.06 29.82
C LYS A 291 -26.33 -8.71 29.23
N THR A 292 -25.61 -9.72 28.74
CA THR A 292 -24.24 -9.58 28.25
C THR A 292 -24.13 -8.85 26.91
N MET A 293 -25.17 -8.92 26.07
CA MET A 293 -25.23 -8.28 24.76
C MET A 293 -26.07 -6.99 24.73
N ALA A 294 -26.42 -6.45 25.90
CA ALA A 294 -27.12 -5.18 25.99
C ALA A 294 -26.18 -4.04 25.52
N PRO A 295 -26.62 -3.18 24.58
CA PRO A 295 -25.82 -2.05 24.14
C PRO A 295 -25.71 -1.00 25.25
N ARG A 296 -24.70 -0.16 25.16
CA ARG A 296 -24.61 1.06 25.96
C ARG A 296 -25.63 2.09 25.47
N ASN A 297 -25.99 3.01 26.34
CA ASN A 297 -26.89 4.11 26.03
C ASN A 297 -26.13 5.41 25.70
N GLU A 298 -26.84 6.42 25.23
CA GLU A 298 -26.30 7.73 24.85
C GLU A 298 -25.66 8.50 26.03
N VAL A 299 -25.92 8.12 27.27
CA VAL A 299 -25.33 8.74 28.46
C VAL A 299 -23.85 8.32 28.59
N THR A 300 -23.54 7.11 28.14
CA THR A 300 -22.20 6.52 28.26
C THR A 300 -21.46 6.42 26.93
N THR A 301 -22.05 6.87 25.83
CA THR A 301 -21.42 6.88 24.51
C THR A 301 -21.63 8.22 23.80
N LYS A 302 -20.69 8.55 22.91
CA LYS A 302 -20.78 9.69 22.00
C LYS A 302 -20.38 9.23 20.61
N SER A 303 -21.28 9.41 19.64
CA SER A 303 -21.00 9.10 18.24
C SER A 303 -20.83 10.38 17.42
N TYR A 304 -19.89 10.36 16.49
CA TYR A 304 -19.64 11.45 15.55
C TYR A 304 -18.95 10.92 14.27
N GLU A 305 -18.93 11.74 13.26
CA GLU A 305 -18.25 11.43 11.98
C GLU A 305 -16.97 12.26 11.83
N ILE A 306 -15.93 11.63 11.26
CA ILE A 306 -14.72 12.29 10.81
C ILE A 306 -14.75 12.27 9.28
N ALA A 307 -14.76 13.46 8.68
CA ALA A 307 -14.62 13.60 7.24
C ALA A 307 -13.25 13.09 6.76
N LEU A 308 -13.22 12.54 5.56
CA LEU A 308 -11.96 12.15 4.94
C LEU A 308 -11.14 13.39 4.61
N PRO A 309 -9.82 13.40 4.90
CA PRO A 309 -8.93 14.49 4.50
C PRO A 309 -8.74 14.50 2.97
N GLU A 310 -8.29 15.62 2.46
CA GLU A 310 -7.72 15.65 1.12
C GLU A 310 -6.46 14.78 1.07
N SER A 311 -6.33 14.01 0.00
CA SER A 311 -5.19 13.13 -0.27
C SER A 311 -4.54 13.57 -1.57
N ASP A 312 -3.24 13.82 -1.54
CA ASP A 312 -2.49 14.16 -2.76
C ASP A 312 -1.67 12.94 -3.23
N PRO A 313 -2.03 12.35 -4.36
CA PRO A 313 -1.31 11.20 -4.90
C PRO A 313 0.14 11.51 -5.32
N HIS A 314 0.53 12.81 -5.34
CA HIS A 314 1.88 13.23 -5.68
C HIS A 314 2.82 13.23 -4.46
N ASP A 315 2.31 13.10 -3.24
CA ASP A 315 3.13 13.16 -2.02
C ASP A 315 4.18 12.06 -1.96
N TYR A 316 3.89 10.89 -2.52
CA TYR A 316 4.89 9.84 -2.66
C TYR A 316 6.12 10.32 -3.47
N TYR A 317 5.88 10.90 -4.66
CA TYR A 317 6.96 11.41 -5.50
C TYR A 317 7.68 12.60 -4.86
N ARG A 318 6.96 13.51 -4.18
CA ARG A 318 7.58 14.63 -3.46
C ARG A 318 8.57 14.16 -2.41
N ASN A 319 8.15 13.21 -1.56
CA ASN A 319 9.04 12.65 -0.54
C ASN A 319 10.22 11.91 -1.17
N PHE A 320 10.00 11.09 -2.21
CA PHE A 320 11.10 10.35 -2.82
C PHE A 320 12.13 11.28 -3.48
N CYS A 321 11.70 12.30 -4.21
CA CYS A 321 12.59 13.33 -4.77
C CYS A 321 13.30 14.14 -3.69
N ALA A 322 12.61 14.52 -2.61
CA ALA A 322 13.23 15.20 -1.48
C ALA A 322 14.29 14.32 -0.78
N ALA A 323 14.07 13.00 -0.73
CA ALA A 323 15.03 12.05 -0.22
C ALA A 323 16.25 11.87 -1.14
N ILE A 324 16.06 11.92 -2.47
CA ILE A 324 17.18 11.95 -3.43
C ILE A 324 18.04 13.19 -3.20
N ASP A 325 17.40 14.35 -3.03
CA ASP A 325 18.07 15.63 -2.76
C ASP A 325 18.72 15.74 -1.36
N GLY A 326 18.51 14.74 -0.49
CA GLY A 326 18.97 14.78 0.92
C GLY A 326 18.24 15.80 1.80
N LYS A 327 17.05 16.23 1.41
CA LYS A 327 16.22 17.20 2.15
C LYS A 327 15.32 16.55 3.18
N GLU A 328 14.91 15.30 2.93
CA GLU A 328 14.01 14.52 3.78
C GLU A 328 14.50 13.07 3.86
N GLU A 329 14.01 12.36 4.89
CA GLU A 329 14.15 10.92 4.95
C GLU A 329 13.11 10.23 4.04
N GLN A 330 13.48 9.12 3.45
CA GLN A 330 12.59 8.30 2.64
C GLN A 330 11.51 7.65 3.52
N ILE A 331 10.23 7.96 3.28
CA ILE A 331 9.09 7.47 4.08
C ILE A 331 8.91 5.94 3.90
N VAL A 332 9.03 5.44 2.67
CA VAL A 332 8.96 3.99 2.39
C VAL A 332 10.35 3.41 2.46
N THR A 333 10.76 2.94 3.64
CA THR A 333 12.12 2.47 3.90
C THR A 333 12.33 1.01 3.49
N HIS A 334 13.58 0.61 3.25
CA HIS A 334 13.97 -0.78 2.96
C HIS A 334 13.52 -1.75 4.07
N LYS A 335 13.64 -1.35 5.34
CA LYS A 335 13.18 -2.15 6.49
C LYS A 335 11.68 -2.44 6.42
N GLN A 336 10.88 -1.44 6.07
CA GLN A 336 9.43 -1.61 5.93
C GLN A 336 9.07 -2.48 4.72
N MET A 337 9.77 -2.31 3.60
CA MET A 337 9.60 -3.15 2.41
C MET A 337 9.88 -4.62 2.73
N LEU A 338 10.97 -4.92 3.44
CA LEU A 338 11.32 -6.26 3.89
C LEU A 338 10.26 -6.84 4.83
N ARG A 339 9.78 -6.03 5.79
CA ARG A 339 8.73 -6.46 6.73
C ARG A 339 7.46 -6.89 5.99
N VAL A 340 7.01 -6.12 5.01
CA VAL A 340 5.85 -6.47 4.16
C VAL A 340 6.10 -7.77 3.41
N MET A 341 7.24 -7.91 2.74
CA MET A 341 7.55 -9.11 1.96
C MET A 341 7.66 -10.37 2.83
N ARG A 342 8.23 -10.27 4.03
CA ARG A 342 8.27 -11.40 4.99
C ARG A 342 6.88 -11.82 5.44
N VAL A 343 5.94 -10.87 5.64
CA VAL A 343 4.54 -11.21 5.95
C VAL A 343 3.87 -11.91 4.77
N ILE A 344 4.15 -11.50 3.54
CA ILE A 344 3.61 -12.16 2.33
C ILE A 344 4.14 -13.60 2.24
N GLU A 345 5.45 -13.83 2.45
CA GLU A 345 6.02 -15.19 2.45
C GLU A 345 5.42 -16.04 3.58
N ALA A 346 5.29 -15.49 4.80
CA ALA A 346 4.65 -16.16 5.92
C ALA A 346 3.16 -16.48 5.67
N ALA A 347 2.46 -15.63 4.91
CA ALA A 347 1.07 -15.87 4.53
C ALA A 347 0.96 -17.05 3.54
N PHE A 348 1.82 -17.12 2.53
CA PHE A 348 1.89 -18.29 1.62
C PHE A 348 2.25 -19.57 2.39
N GLU A 349 3.26 -19.52 3.26
CA GLU A 349 3.66 -20.64 4.09
C GLU A 349 2.53 -21.12 5.01
N SER A 350 1.78 -20.17 5.59
CA SER A 350 0.63 -20.46 6.45
C SER A 350 -0.47 -21.19 5.68
N ASP A 351 -0.78 -20.72 4.48
CA ASP A 351 -1.78 -21.37 3.64
C ASP A 351 -1.34 -22.77 3.20
N GLU A 352 -0.11 -22.93 2.76
CA GLU A 352 0.45 -24.24 2.35
C GLU A 352 0.42 -25.25 3.50
N LYS A 353 0.86 -24.86 4.70
CA LYS A 353 0.94 -25.72 5.89
C LYS A 353 -0.38 -25.83 6.66
N LYS A 354 -1.36 -24.98 6.35
CA LYS A 354 -2.65 -24.85 7.07
C LYS A 354 -2.46 -24.66 8.58
N GLN A 355 -1.49 -23.84 8.96
CA GLN A 355 -1.16 -23.56 10.35
C GLN A 355 -0.69 -22.12 10.60
N VAL A 356 -0.71 -21.72 11.87
CA VAL A 356 -0.14 -20.44 12.31
C VAL A 356 1.38 -20.50 12.19
N ILE A 357 1.97 -19.49 11.55
CA ILE A 357 3.40 -19.30 11.41
C ILE A 357 3.87 -18.33 12.51
N ALA A 358 4.88 -18.73 13.28
CA ALA A 358 5.60 -17.82 14.17
C ALA A 358 6.38 -16.81 13.32
N PHE A 359 6.32 -15.53 13.68
CA PHE A 359 6.97 -14.47 12.92
C PHE A 359 8.11 -13.86 13.74
N GLU A 360 9.29 -13.86 13.18
CA GLU A 360 10.50 -13.23 13.73
C GLU A 360 10.84 -12.01 12.87
N GLU A 361 10.96 -10.83 13.52
CA GLU A 361 11.26 -9.56 12.81
C GLU A 361 12.76 -9.41 12.46
#